data_254a857eaaaf34dd3d6befbca3671faf
#
_entry.id   254a857eaaaf34dd3d6befbca3671faf
#
_cell.length_a   1.000
_cell.length_b   1.000
_cell.length_c   1.000
_cell.angle_alpha   90.00
_cell.angle_beta   90.00
_cell.angle_gamma   90.00
#
_symmetry.space_group_name_H-M   'P 1'
#
loop_
_entity.id
_entity.type
_entity.pdbx_description
1 polymer ?
#
loop_
_entity_poly.entity_id
_entity_poly.type
_entity_poly.pdbx_seq_one_letter_code
_entity_poly.pdbx_strand_id
1 'polypeptide(L)'
;MSLRKKFTGTGIAIVTPFDTNGKIDWGSFKKLIEFWIEGKVEYLVVLGTTGESATVHGEEKQQVFSFVNETVKGRIPLVAGIGGNDTLEVIEGFKKADLKGYDAILSVSPSYNRPNQEGLFQHYKALDAVAPLPVIMYNVPSRTGQNVTADTQLRIARECKNIFATKEASGSFEQLSHIIKYKPDDFMVISGDDLITLPMIAAGADGVISVVANAYPKDYAEMVRLCLAGKFTEARELHYIYTDIIASLFAEGSPSGVKAYLSEMGLCKNTFRLPVWPVSAELHARIRELMKTVE
;
A
#
# COMPACT_ATOMS: atom_id res chain seq x y z
N MET A 1 -4.63 -16.81 13.85
CA MET A 1 -3.44 -15.92 13.89
C MET A 1 -3.94 -14.51 14.18
N SER A 2 -3.29 -13.73 15.09
CA SER A 2 -3.71 -12.35 15.39
C SER A 2 -3.46 -11.42 14.19
N LEU A 3 -4.21 -10.30 14.08
CA LEU A 3 -4.02 -9.32 13.00
C LEU A 3 -2.57 -8.78 13.00
N ARG A 4 -2.02 -8.46 14.16
CA ARG A 4 -0.61 -8.04 14.28
C ARG A 4 0.35 -9.04 13.66
N LYS A 5 0.19 -10.34 13.93
CA LYS A 5 1.05 -11.39 13.34
C LYS A 5 0.87 -11.53 11.83
N LYS A 6 -0.31 -11.21 11.28
CA LYS A 6 -0.59 -11.27 9.84
C LYS A 6 0.03 -10.09 9.08
N PHE A 7 0.06 -8.91 9.69
CA PHE A 7 0.35 -7.65 9.01
C PHE A 7 1.60 -6.92 9.51
N THR A 8 2.38 -7.52 10.43
CA THR A 8 3.73 -7.05 10.75
C THR A 8 4.69 -7.44 9.64
N GLY A 9 5.53 -6.50 9.18
CA GLY A 9 6.49 -6.73 8.10
C GLY A 9 6.15 -5.94 6.83
N THR A 10 6.43 -6.52 5.68
CA THR A 10 6.29 -5.87 4.38
C THR A 10 5.04 -6.32 3.66
N GLY A 11 4.07 -5.43 3.52
CA GLY A 11 3.01 -5.54 2.53
C GLY A 11 3.42 -4.84 1.24
N ILE A 12 2.91 -5.29 0.10
CA ILE A 12 3.08 -4.59 -1.18
C ILE A 12 1.75 -4.00 -1.62
N ALA A 13 1.72 -2.69 -1.93
CA ALA A 13 0.65 -2.11 -2.75
C ALA A 13 0.88 -2.53 -4.19
N ILE A 14 0.29 -3.66 -4.60
CA ILE A 14 0.60 -4.29 -5.89
C ILE A 14 0.10 -3.47 -7.08
N VAL A 15 0.87 -3.47 -8.18
CA VAL A 15 0.44 -2.90 -9.46
C VAL A 15 -0.64 -3.78 -10.11
N THR A 16 -1.50 -3.19 -10.92
CA THR A 16 -2.38 -3.91 -11.87
C THR A 16 -1.75 -3.80 -13.25
N PRO A 17 -1.23 -4.89 -13.83
CA PRO A 17 -0.63 -4.85 -15.16
C PRO A 17 -1.71 -4.76 -16.25
N PHE A 18 -1.46 -3.95 -17.27
CA PHE A 18 -2.33 -3.82 -18.43
C PHE A 18 -1.60 -4.23 -19.73
N ASP A 19 -2.35 -4.77 -20.68
CA ASP A 19 -1.89 -5.01 -22.05
C ASP A 19 -1.86 -3.69 -22.87
N THR A 20 -1.41 -3.76 -24.11
CA THR A 20 -1.33 -2.61 -25.02
C THR A 20 -2.70 -2.00 -25.38
N ASN A 21 -3.79 -2.71 -25.13
CA ASN A 21 -5.15 -2.24 -25.34
C ASN A 21 -5.80 -1.71 -24.04
N GLY A 22 -5.05 -1.63 -22.94
CA GLY A 22 -5.54 -1.20 -21.63
C GLY A 22 -6.40 -2.22 -20.89
N LYS A 23 -6.44 -3.49 -21.37
CA LYS A 23 -7.08 -4.59 -20.65
C LYS A 23 -6.12 -5.16 -19.59
N ILE A 24 -6.67 -5.75 -18.53
CA ILE A 24 -5.85 -6.40 -17.49
C ILE A 24 -5.06 -7.55 -18.10
N ASP A 25 -3.74 -7.54 -17.94
CA ASP A 25 -2.83 -8.59 -18.39
C ASP A 25 -2.71 -9.67 -17.30
N TRP A 26 -3.62 -10.63 -17.35
CA TRP A 26 -3.67 -11.72 -16.36
C TRP A 26 -2.42 -12.59 -16.34
N GLY A 27 -1.74 -12.72 -17.49
CA GLY A 27 -0.50 -13.48 -17.61
C GLY A 27 0.64 -12.82 -16.83
N SER A 28 0.86 -11.52 -17.06
CA SER A 28 1.82 -10.72 -16.30
C SER A 28 1.41 -10.63 -14.83
N PHE A 29 0.12 -10.53 -14.52
CA PHE A 29 -0.34 -10.45 -13.14
C PHE A 29 0.01 -11.72 -12.35
N LYS A 30 -0.20 -12.90 -12.95
CA LYS A 30 0.22 -14.17 -12.33
C LYS A 30 1.72 -14.22 -12.08
N LYS A 31 2.55 -13.82 -13.06
CA LYS A 31 4.02 -13.77 -12.90
C LYS A 31 4.44 -12.85 -11.76
N LEU A 32 3.83 -11.67 -11.67
CA LEU A 32 4.10 -10.70 -10.62
C LEU A 32 3.73 -11.25 -9.22
N ILE A 33 2.57 -11.90 -9.08
CA ILE A 33 2.16 -12.49 -7.80
C ILE A 33 3.16 -13.55 -7.34
N GLU A 34 3.60 -14.44 -8.24
CA GLU A 34 4.61 -15.44 -7.89
C GLU A 34 5.94 -14.78 -7.51
N PHE A 35 6.40 -13.79 -8.27
CA PHE A 35 7.61 -13.02 -7.99
C PHE A 35 7.58 -12.38 -6.60
N TRP A 36 6.46 -11.78 -6.19
CA TRP A 36 6.32 -11.19 -4.86
C TRP A 36 6.32 -12.24 -3.74
N ILE A 37 5.65 -13.37 -3.94
CA ILE A 37 5.63 -14.46 -2.96
C ILE A 37 7.01 -15.11 -2.81
N GLU A 38 7.73 -15.32 -3.91
CA GLU A 38 9.13 -15.81 -3.90
C GLU A 38 10.06 -14.82 -3.19
N GLY A 39 9.78 -13.52 -3.31
CA GLY A 39 10.45 -12.45 -2.56
C GLY A 39 10.16 -12.43 -1.06
N LYS A 40 9.29 -13.32 -0.57
CA LYS A 40 8.95 -13.52 0.86
C LYS A 40 8.39 -12.27 1.53
N VAL A 41 7.55 -11.52 0.82
CA VAL A 41 6.78 -10.43 1.44
C VAL A 41 5.67 -11.02 2.33
N GLU A 42 5.27 -10.28 3.34
CA GLU A 42 4.35 -10.78 4.34
C GLU A 42 2.89 -10.76 3.87
N TYR A 43 2.48 -9.78 3.03
CA TYR A 43 1.11 -9.70 2.49
C TYR A 43 1.00 -8.84 1.23
N LEU A 44 -0.13 -8.95 0.50
CA LEU A 44 -0.41 -8.15 -0.70
C LEU A 44 -1.62 -7.25 -0.48
N VAL A 45 -1.53 -6.00 -0.96
CA VAL A 45 -2.64 -5.03 -0.98
C VAL A 45 -3.10 -4.85 -2.42
N VAL A 46 -4.30 -5.31 -2.71
CA VAL A 46 -4.90 -5.39 -4.04
C VAL A 46 -5.77 -4.17 -4.29
N LEU A 47 -5.65 -3.54 -5.45
CA LEU A 47 -6.42 -2.35 -5.83
C LEU A 47 -6.26 -1.17 -4.85
N GLY A 48 -5.06 -1.02 -4.27
CA GLY A 48 -4.63 0.25 -3.66
C GLY A 48 -4.36 1.32 -4.72
N THR A 49 -3.80 2.45 -4.33
CA THR A 49 -3.43 3.54 -5.25
C THR A 49 -2.48 3.07 -6.36
N THR A 50 -1.44 2.31 -5.99
CA THR A 50 -0.45 1.74 -6.92
C THR A 50 -1.08 0.76 -7.91
N GLY A 51 -2.18 0.09 -7.51
CA GLY A 51 -2.97 -0.81 -8.35
C GLY A 51 -3.94 -0.10 -9.29
N GLU A 52 -3.84 1.23 -9.44
CA GLU A 52 -4.68 2.04 -10.34
C GLU A 52 -6.19 1.84 -10.11
N SER A 53 -6.61 1.66 -8.86
CA SER A 53 -8.01 1.36 -8.49
C SER A 53 -9.03 2.38 -9.00
N ALA A 54 -8.59 3.64 -9.23
CA ALA A 54 -9.45 4.70 -9.78
C ALA A 54 -9.87 4.45 -11.24
N THR A 55 -9.10 3.68 -12.00
CA THR A 55 -9.35 3.38 -13.42
C THR A 55 -9.73 1.91 -13.68
N VAL A 56 -9.86 1.11 -12.62
CA VAL A 56 -10.44 -0.24 -12.66
C VAL A 56 -11.89 -0.14 -12.20
N HIS A 57 -12.86 -0.49 -13.06
CA HIS A 57 -14.27 -0.20 -12.83
C HIS A 57 -15.14 -1.45 -12.73
N GLY A 58 -16.28 -1.30 -12.05
CA GLY A 58 -17.36 -2.28 -12.03
C GLY A 58 -16.91 -3.71 -11.75
N GLU A 59 -17.24 -4.62 -12.65
CA GLU A 59 -16.93 -6.04 -12.54
C GLU A 59 -15.43 -6.35 -12.61
N GLU A 60 -14.62 -5.50 -13.24
CA GLU A 60 -13.17 -5.72 -13.30
C GLU A 60 -12.54 -5.72 -11.90
N LYS A 61 -13.01 -4.88 -10.97
CA LYS A 61 -12.53 -4.91 -9.57
C LYS A 61 -12.75 -6.28 -8.95
N GLN A 62 -13.93 -6.85 -9.15
CA GLN A 62 -14.25 -8.17 -8.64
C GLN A 62 -13.42 -9.26 -9.31
N GLN A 63 -13.20 -9.18 -10.62
CA GLN A 63 -12.33 -10.10 -11.35
C GLN A 63 -10.89 -10.06 -10.82
N VAL A 64 -10.37 -8.85 -10.50
CA VAL A 64 -9.04 -8.70 -9.88
C VAL A 64 -8.99 -9.35 -8.51
N PHE A 65 -9.98 -9.10 -7.63
CA PHE A 65 -10.03 -9.72 -6.32
C PHE A 65 -10.06 -11.24 -6.40
N SER A 66 -10.93 -11.79 -7.25
CA SER A 66 -11.05 -13.24 -7.44
C SER A 66 -9.76 -13.84 -7.99
N PHE A 67 -9.19 -13.25 -9.05
CA PHE A 67 -7.96 -13.73 -9.68
C PHE A 67 -6.77 -13.75 -8.73
N VAL A 68 -6.58 -12.67 -7.94
CA VAL A 68 -5.48 -12.60 -6.98
C VAL A 68 -5.67 -13.67 -5.89
N ASN A 69 -6.88 -13.81 -5.34
CA ASN A 69 -7.17 -14.84 -4.35
C ASN A 69 -6.91 -16.26 -4.87
N GLU A 70 -7.40 -16.57 -6.08
CA GLU A 70 -7.20 -17.86 -6.74
C GLU A 70 -5.72 -18.15 -7.06
N THR A 71 -4.95 -17.11 -7.34
CA THR A 71 -3.52 -17.25 -7.62
C THR A 71 -2.71 -17.41 -6.33
N VAL A 72 -2.99 -16.60 -5.31
CA VAL A 72 -2.27 -16.64 -4.01
C VAL A 72 -2.61 -17.91 -3.22
N LYS A 73 -3.84 -18.41 -3.29
CA LYS A 73 -4.28 -19.66 -2.65
C LYS A 73 -3.97 -19.74 -1.15
N GLY A 74 -4.14 -18.63 -0.44
CA GLY A 74 -3.92 -18.55 1.00
C GLY A 74 -2.46 -18.67 1.45
N ARG A 75 -1.47 -18.58 0.54
CA ARG A 75 -0.04 -18.64 0.88
C ARG A 75 0.42 -17.47 1.73
N ILE A 76 -0.15 -16.29 1.51
CA ILE A 76 0.07 -15.08 2.29
C ILE A 76 -1.25 -14.29 2.42
N PRO A 77 -1.40 -13.43 3.46
CA PRO A 77 -2.58 -12.60 3.65
C PRO A 77 -2.85 -11.64 2.50
N LEU A 78 -4.13 -11.32 2.27
CA LEU A 78 -4.61 -10.38 1.27
C LEU A 78 -5.38 -9.23 1.90
N VAL A 79 -5.14 -8.02 1.40
CA VAL A 79 -5.84 -6.79 1.79
C VAL A 79 -6.53 -6.21 0.56
N ALA A 80 -7.84 -5.94 0.64
CA ALA A 80 -8.60 -5.33 -0.44
C ALA A 80 -8.60 -3.81 -0.32
N GLY A 81 -8.19 -3.10 -1.36
CA GLY A 81 -8.29 -1.64 -1.44
C GLY A 81 -9.71 -1.21 -1.79
N ILE A 82 -10.46 -0.70 -0.82
CA ILE A 82 -11.80 -0.15 -1.00
C ILE A 82 -11.89 1.15 -0.20
N GLY A 83 -11.94 2.28 -0.89
CA GLY A 83 -12.03 3.61 -0.31
C GLY A 83 -12.55 4.60 -1.34
N GLY A 84 -12.87 5.80 -0.90
CA GLY A 84 -13.43 6.84 -1.74
C GLY A 84 -13.75 8.11 -0.95
N ASN A 85 -14.33 9.09 -1.61
CA ASN A 85 -14.71 10.38 -1.02
C ASN A 85 -16.23 10.56 -0.76
N ASP A 86 -17.00 9.53 -1.07
CA ASP A 86 -18.40 9.39 -0.65
C ASP A 86 -18.53 8.20 0.30
N THR A 87 -18.93 8.47 1.54
CA THR A 87 -19.06 7.44 2.58
C THR A 87 -20.06 6.34 2.19
N LEU A 88 -21.17 6.71 1.54
CA LEU A 88 -22.20 5.74 1.13
C LEU A 88 -21.69 4.85 0.00
N GLU A 89 -20.98 5.40 -0.99
CA GLU A 89 -20.35 4.60 -2.05
C GLU A 89 -19.32 3.60 -1.49
N VAL A 90 -18.53 4.00 -0.49
CA VAL A 90 -17.57 3.09 0.16
C VAL A 90 -18.31 1.98 0.91
N ILE A 91 -19.38 2.29 1.64
CA ILE A 91 -20.24 1.30 2.32
C ILE A 91 -20.85 0.32 1.31
N GLU A 92 -21.36 0.81 0.19
CA GLU A 92 -21.88 -0.05 -0.87
C GLU A 92 -20.76 -0.90 -1.51
N GLY A 93 -19.54 -0.36 -1.62
CA GLY A 93 -18.36 -1.10 -2.05
C GLY A 93 -18.04 -2.26 -1.11
N PHE A 94 -18.11 -2.06 0.20
CA PHE A 94 -17.92 -3.10 1.22
C PHE A 94 -18.96 -4.23 1.09
N LYS A 95 -20.23 -3.87 0.82
CA LYS A 95 -21.32 -4.84 0.69
C LYS A 95 -21.27 -5.66 -0.60
N LYS A 96 -20.82 -5.03 -1.70
CA LYS A 96 -20.84 -5.64 -3.05
C LYS A 96 -19.60 -6.48 -3.35
N ALA A 97 -18.46 -6.19 -2.70
CA ALA A 97 -17.23 -6.92 -2.94
C ALA A 97 -17.32 -8.34 -2.36
N ASP A 98 -17.05 -9.34 -3.18
CA ASP A 98 -16.77 -10.70 -2.67
C ASP A 98 -15.32 -10.72 -2.17
N LEU A 99 -15.16 -10.62 -0.86
CA LEU A 99 -13.88 -10.60 -0.16
C LEU A 99 -13.50 -11.97 0.41
N LYS A 100 -14.06 -13.04 -0.12
CA LYS A 100 -13.66 -14.40 0.28
C LYS A 100 -12.14 -14.58 0.05
N GLY A 101 -11.43 -14.99 1.10
CA GLY A 101 -9.98 -15.19 1.08
C GLY A 101 -9.16 -13.93 1.34
N TYR A 102 -9.82 -12.78 1.59
CA TYR A 102 -9.17 -11.56 2.06
C TYR A 102 -9.19 -11.48 3.58
N ASP A 103 -8.16 -10.89 4.17
CA ASP A 103 -7.96 -10.80 5.62
C ASP A 103 -8.25 -9.42 6.19
N ALA A 104 -8.20 -8.37 5.36
CA ALA A 104 -8.47 -6.99 5.75
C ALA A 104 -8.85 -6.11 4.54
N ILE A 105 -9.29 -4.88 4.84
CA ILE A 105 -9.55 -3.83 3.85
C ILE A 105 -8.58 -2.66 4.11
N LEU A 106 -8.01 -2.08 3.04
CA LEU A 106 -7.33 -0.78 3.10
C LEU A 106 -8.30 0.30 2.61
N SER A 107 -8.65 1.27 3.48
CA SER A 107 -9.56 2.36 3.13
C SER A 107 -8.87 3.71 3.23
N VAL A 108 -8.65 4.36 2.07
CA VAL A 108 -8.06 5.70 2.01
C VAL A 108 -9.06 6.74 2.51
N SER A 109 -8.56 7.75 3.24
CA SER A 109 -9.38 8.88 3.68
C SER A 109 -9.96 9.66 2.49
N PRO A 110 -11.14 10.30 2.63
CA PRO A 110 -11.77 11.06 1.56
C PRO A 110 -10.84 12.08 0.92
N SER A 111 -10.80 12.09 -0.42
CA SER A 111 -10.03 13.03 -1.23
C SER A 111 -10.95 14.09 -1.84
N TYR A 112 -10.39 15.18 -2.32
CA TYR A 112 -11.04 16.23 -3.09
C TYR A 112 -12.03 17.10 -2.29
N ASN A 113 -13.07 16.55 -1.65
CA ASN A 113 -14.08 17.27 -0.87
C ASN A 113 -13.60 17.74 0.52
N ARG A 114 -12.41 17.30 0.97
CA ARG A 114 -11.65 17.80 2.13
C ARG A 114 -12.50 17.98 3.40
N PRO A 115 -13.10 16.92 3.95
CA PRO A 115 -13.89 17.02 5.17
C PRO A 115 -13.02 17.49 6.35
N ASN A 116 -13.63 18.19 7.32
CA ASN A 116 -12.95 18.53 8.57
C ASN A 116 -12.68 17.28 9.42
N GLN A 117 -11.95 17.41 10.53
CA GLN A 117 -11.54 16.27 11.36
C GLN A 117 -12.73 15.47 11.93
N GLU A 118 -13.83 16.14 12.30
CA GLU A 118 -15.06 15.46 12.72
C GLU A 118 -15.70 14.67 11.55
N GLY A 119 -15.73 15.23 10.36
CA GLY A 119 -16.21 14.54 9.15
C GLY A 119 -15.36 13.29 8.84
N LEU A 120 -14.03 13.36 8.98
CA LEU A 120 -13.13 12.21 8.84
C LEU A 120 -13.43 11.13 9.88
N PHE A 121 -13.61 11.53 11.14
CA PHE A 121 -13.99 10.60 12.21
C PHE A 121 -15.35 9.93 11.93
N GLN A 122 -16.38 10.70 11.55
CA GLN A 122 -17.71 10.16 11.26
C GLN A 122 -17.69 9.24 10.03
N HIS A 123 -16.87 9.56 9.01
CA HIS A 123 -16.65 8.68 7.87
C HIS A 123 -16.15 7.30 8.34
N TYR A 124 -15.04 7.25 9.07
CA TYR A 124 -14.47 5.98 9.54
C TYR A 124 -15.39 5.25 10.53
N LYS A 125 -16.12 5.99 11.38
CA LYS A 125 -17.11 5.40 12.28
C LYS A 125 -18.27 4.73 11.54
N ALA A 126 -18.72 5.34 10.43
CA ALA A 126 -19.73 4.73 9.57
C ALA A 126 -19.21 3.48 8.85
N LEU A 127 -17.95 3.48 8.40
CA LEU A 127 -17.31 2.30 7.82
C LEU A 127 -17.12 1.19 8.85
N ASP A 128 -16.68 1.52 10.07
CA ASP A 128 -16.51 0.58 11.18
C ASP A 128 -17.80 -0.20 11.47
N ALA A 129 -18.95 0.49 11.46
CA ALA A 129 -20.23 -0.12 11.77
C ALA A 129 -20.68 -1.21 10.78
N VAL A 130 -20.14 -1.22 9.56
CA VAL A 130 -20.57 -2.14 8.48
C VAL A 130 -19.43 -2.94 7.86
N ALA A 131 -18.21 -2.77 8.34
CA ALA A 131 -17.03 -3.41 7.78
C ALA A 131 -17.13 -4.95 7.86
N PRO A 132 -17.07 -5.65 6.72
CA PRO A 132 -17.14 -7.13 6.70
C PRO A 132 -15.83 -7.78 7.14
N LEU A 133 -14.72 -7.03 7.12
CA LEU A 133 -13.37 -7.43 7.51
C LEU A 133 -12.72 -6.29 8.30
N PRO A 134 -11.66 -6.57 9.09
CA PRO A 134 -10.86 -5.54 9.73
C PRO A 134 -10.32 -4.50 8.73
N VAL A 135 -10.27 -3.23 9.14
CA VAL A 135 -9.91 -2.11 8.26
C VAL A 135 -8.59 -1.48 8.67
N ILE A 136 -7.72 -1.24 7.70
CA ILE A 136 -6.56 -0.38 7.80
C ILE A 136 -6.98 0.99 7.24
N MET A 137 -7.06 2.02 8.07
CA MET A 137 -7.25 3.38 7.58
C MET A 137 -5.99 3.85 6.86
N TYR A 138 -6.15 4.70 5.83
CA TYR A 138 -5.01 5.18 5.06
C TYR A 138 -4.98 6.71 5.01
N ASN A 139 -3.98 7.29 5.65
CA ASN A 139 -3.71 8.73 5.65
C ASN A 139 -2.60 9.07 4.66
N VAL A 140 -2.93 9.84 3.62
CA VAL A 140 -2.00 10.24 2.55
C VAL A 140 -2.30 11.66 2.07
N PRO A 141 -1.94 12.69 2.83
CA PRO A 141 -2.29 14.08 2.55
C PRO A 141 -1.86 14.59 1.17
N SER A 142 -0.73 14.10 0.65
CA SER A 142 -0.22 14.45 -0.68
C SER A 142 -1.17 14.04 -1.83
N ARG A 143 -2.07 13.08 -1.60
CA ARG A 143 -3.04 12.61 -2.59
C ARG A 143 -4.47 13.03 -2.28
N THR A 144 -4.82 13.06 -1.00
CA THR A 144 -6.20 13.40 -0.59
C THR A 144 -6.42 14.91 -0.47
N GLY A 145 -5.35 15.69 -0.30
CA GLY A 145 -5.40 17.12 0.00
C GLY A 145 -5.85 17.41 1.44
N GLN A 146 -5.99 16.37 2.28
CA GLN A 146 -6.46 16.45 3.65
C GLN A 146 -5.66 15.49 4.55
N ASN A 147 -5.15 16.00 5.68
CA ASN A 147 -4.49 15.18 6.69
C ASN A 147 -5.49 14.72 7.75
N VAL A 148 -5.49 13.43 8.07
CA VAL A 148 -6.11 12.91 9.28
C VAL A 148 -5.12 13.12 10.42
N THR A 149 -5.40 14.08 11.30
CA THR A 149 -4.47 14.45 12.40
C THR A 149 -4.25 13.29 13.37
N ALA A 150 -3.15 13.33 14.11
CA ALA A 150 -2.85 12.32 15.15
C ALA A 150 -4.03 12.12 16.12
N ASP A 151 -4.62 13.21 16.62
CA ASP A 151 -5.74 13.14 17.56
C ASP A 151 -6.98 12.46 16.95
N THR A 152 -7.26 12.74 15.67
CA THR A 152 -8.37 12.08 14.96
C THR A 152 -8.08 10.60 14.75
N GLN A 153 -6.86 10.22 14.37
CA GLN A 153 -6.45 8.82 14.24
C GLN A 153 -6.52 8.08 15.59
N LEU A 154 -6.06 8.70 16.66
CA LEU A 154 -6.13 8.13 18.01
C LEU A 154 -7.57 8.00 18.52
N ARG A 155 -8.47 8.95 18.17
CA ARG A 155 -9.89 8.83 18.46
C ARG A 155 -10.52 7.66 17.69
N ILE A 156 -10.21 7.51 16.41
CA ILE A 156 -10.65 6.37 15.58
C ILE A 156 -10.15 5.07 16.20
N ALA A 157 -8.86 4.98 16.57
CA ALA A 157 -8.27 3.79 17.16
C ALA A 157 -8.93 3.35 18.47
N ARG A 158 -9.49 4.30 19.26
CA ARG A 158 -10.16 4.02 20.54
C ARG A 158 -11.64 3.69 20.38
N GLU A 159 -12.33 4.34 19.44
CA GLU A 159 -13.78 4.28 19.32
C GLU A 159 -14.29 3.33 18.22
N CYS A 160 -13.43 2.96 17.23
CA CYS A 160 -13.77 2.10 16.11
C CYS A 160 -13.10 0.73 16.27
N LYS A 161 -13.91 -0.32 16.47
CA LYS A 161 -13.42 -1.65 16.83
C LYS A 161 -12.86 -2.45 15.65
N ASN A 162 -13.37 -2.22 14.46
CA ASN A 162 -12.92 -2.89 13.24
C ASN A 162 -11.76 -2.17 12.55
N ILE A 163 -11.42 -0.94 12.97
CA ILE A 163 -10.26 -0.21 12.44
C ILE A 163 -9.07 -0.50 13.34
N PHE A 164 -8.26 -1.48 12.94
CA PHE A 164 -7.17 -2.02 13.74
C PHE A 164 -5.80 -1.40 13.45
N ALA A 165 -5.68 -0.63 12.37
CA ALA A 165 -4.40 -0.07 11.94
C ALA A 165 -4.56 1.24 11.18
N THR A 166 -3.48 2.02 11.14
CA THR A 166 -3.28 3.11 10.19
C THR A 166 -2.10 2.82 9.27
N LYS A 167 -2.30 3.02 7.95
CA LYS A 167 -1.20 3.23 7.01
C LYS A 167 -0.91 4.72 6.98
N GLU A 168 0.21 5.13 7.60
CA GLU A 168 0.57 6.53 7.76
C GLU A 168 1.57 6.96 6.68
N ALA A 169 1.16 7.90 5.84
CA ALA A 169 1.93 8.43 4.73
C ALA A 169 1.88 9.98 4.67
N SER A 170 1.79 10.64 5.83
CA SER A 170 1.85 12.10 5.88
C SER A 170 3.26 12.67 5.70
N GLY A 171 4.30 11.84 5.89
CA GLY A 171 5.69 12.30 5.94
C GLY A 171 6.07 13.01 7.24
N SER A 172 5.13 13.20 8.18
CA SER A 172 5.38 13.87 9.46
C SER A 172 5.83 12.87 10.52
N PHE A 173 7.11 12.88 10.85
CA PHE A 173 7.66 12.06 11.93
C PHE A 173 7.14 12.49 13.30
N GLU A 174 6.81 13.77 13.49
CA GLU A 174 6.16 14.28 14.71
C GLU A 174 4.76 13.66 14.88
N GLN A 175 3.92 13.70 13.85
CA GLN A 175 2.59 13.06 13.87
C GLN A 175 2.69 11.57 14.15
N LEU A 176 3.61 10.88 13.47
CA LEU A 176 3.86 9.47 13.68
C LEU A 176 4.23 9.15 15.13
N SER A 177 5.20 9.90 15.69
CA SER A 177 5.67 9.69 17.06
C SER A 177 4.55 9.90 18.07
N HIS A 178 3.67 10.89 17.85
CA HIS A 178 2.51 11.14 18.68
C HIS A 178 1.50 9.97 18.61
N ILE A 179 1.22 9.46 17.41
CA ILE A 179 0.33 8.29 17.23
C ILE A 179 0.90 7.08 17.97
N ILE A 180 2.18 6.75 17.76
CA ILE A 180 2.84 5.58 18.35
C ILE A 180 2.80 5.68 19.89
N LYS A 181 3.06 6.86 20.44
CA LYS A 181 3.09 7.09 21.89
C LYS A 181 1.73 6.88 22.58
N TYR A 182 0.63 7.24 21.91
CA TYR A 182 -0.68 7.34 22.56
C TYR A 182 -1.74 6.35 21.99
N LYS A 183 -1.38 5.53 21.00
CA LYS A 183 -2.28 4.50 20.45
C LYS A 183 -2.60 3.40 21.46
N PRO A 184 -3.75 2.72 21.34
CA PRO A 184 -3.97 1.45 22.03
C PRO A 184 -2.92 0.40 21.63
N ASP A 185 -2.62 -0.54 22.54
CA ASP A 185 -1.58 -1.55 22.34
C ASP A 185 -1.85 -2.46 21.15
N ASP A 186 -3.12 -2.75 20.86
CA ASP A 186 -3.58 -3.59 19.75
C ASP A 186 -3.67 -2.85 18.42
N PHE A 187 -3.64 -1.51 18.43
CA PHE A 187 -3.65 -0.70 17.21
C PHE A 187 -2.27 -0.69 16.54
N MET A 188 -2.23 -0.98 15.24
CA MET A 188 -0.99 -1.03 14.46
C MET A 188 -0.73 0.29 13.71
N VAL A 189 0.55 0.61 13.56
CA VAL A 189 1.01 1.74 12.72
C VAL A 189 1.91 1.17 11.63
N ILE A 190 1.48 1.32 10.39
CA ILE A 190 2.15 0.77 9.20
C ILE A 190 2.66 1.95 8.36
N SER A 191 3.92 1.94 7.97
CA SER A 191 4.48 2.95 7.07
C SER A 191 3.77 2.92 5.71
N GLY A 192 3.47 4.09 5.18
CA GLY A 192 3.00 4.28 3.81
C GLY A 192 4.04 4.94 2.91
N ASP A 193 5.28 5.10 3.39
CA ASP A 193 6.38 5.80 2.73
C ASP A 193 7.66 4.99 2.84
N ASP A 194 8.14 4.49 1.70
CA ASP A 194 9.30 3.60 1.62
C ASP A 194 10.58 4.27 2.15
N LEU A 195 10.77 5.57 1.90
CA LEU A 195 12.00 6.27 2.26
C LEU A 195 12.17 6.44 3.78
N ILE A 196 11.07 6.62 4.52
CA ILE A 196 11.12 6.82 5.96
C ILE A 196 10.70 5.57 6.77
N THR A 197 10.55 4.42 6.11
CA THR A 197 10.14 3.17 6.78
C THR A 197 11.12 2.75 7.88
N LEU A 198 12.44 2.83 7.63
CA LEU A 198 13.45 2.48 8.64
C LEU A 198 13.31 3.31 9.93
N PRO A 199 13.32 4.66 9.89
CA PRO A 199 13.11 5.46 11.11
C PRO A 199 11.71 5.29 11.71
N MET A 200 10.67 5.01 10.91
CA MET A 200 9.33 4.73 11.43
C MET A 200 9.32 3.43 12.28
N ILE A 201 9.96 2.36 11.81
CA ILE A 201 10.08 1.11 12.57
C ILE A 201 10.94 1.33 13.82
N ALA A 202 12.02 2.09 13.73
CA ALA A 202 12.83 2.45 14.90
C ALA A 202 12.03 3.20 15.98
N ALA A 203 11.01 3.99 15.57
CA ALA A 203 10.09 4.66 16.48
C ALA A 203 8.97 3.72 17.00
N GLY A 204 8.79 2.53 16.44
CA GLY A 204 7.79 1.55 16.89
C GLY A 204 6.65 1.26 15.90
N ALA A 205 6.83 1.58 14.61
CA ALA A 205 5.91 1.13 13.58
C ALA A 205 6.02 -0.39 13.35
N ASP A 206 4.93 -1.01 12.91
CA ASP A 206 4.79 -2.46 12.78
C ASP A 206 5.27 -3.00 11.41
N GLY A 207 5.61 -2.14 10.47
CA GLY A 207 6.03 -2.52 9.12
C GLY A 207 5.68 -1.47 8.07
N VAL A 208 5.48 -1.90 6.83
CA VAL A 208 5.21 -1.02 5.67
C VAL A 208 4.22 -1.63 4.69
N ILE A 209 3.46 -0.78 4.01
CA ILE A 209 2.80 -1.12 2.74
C ILE A 209 3.56 -0.37 1.64
N SER A 210 4.47 -1.08 1.01
CA SER A 210 5.53 -0.59 0.14
C SER A 210 5.11 -0.44 -1.32
N VAL A 211 5.77 0.48 -2.03
CA VAL A 211 5.78 0.57 -3.50
C VAL A 211 7.04 -0.06 -4.07
N VAL A 212 8.22 0.24 -3.50
CA VAL A 212 9.51 -0.28 -4.02
C VAL A 212 9.58 -1.80 -3.97
N ALA A 213 8.93 -2.43 -3.02
CA ALA A 213 8.86 -3.89 -2.93
C ALA A 213 8.11 -4.56 -4.10
N ASN A 214 7.39 -3.80 -4.96
CA ASN A 214 6.92 -4.35 -6.23
C ASN A 214 8.09 -4.80 -7.12
N ALA A 215 9.18 -4.02 -7.18
CA ALA A 215 10.34 -4.29 -8.02
C ALA A 215 11.43 -5.09 -7.25
N TYR A 216 11.60 -4.81 -5.97
CA TYR A 216 12.66 -5.41 -5.14
C TYR A 216 12.07 -6.05 -3.87
N PRO A 217 11.20 -7.09 -4.00
CA PRO A 217 10.47 -7.64 -2.86
C PRO A 217 11.41 -8.30 -1.83
N LYS A 218 12.41 -9.05 -2.27
CA LYS A 218 13.30 -9.81 -1.40
C LYS A 218 14.13 -8.91 -0.48
N ASP A 219 14.83 -7.95 -1.05
CA ASP A 219 15.80 -7.14 -0.30
C ASP A 219 15.08 -6.10 0.55
N TYR A 220 13.98 -5.52 0.03
CA TYR A 220 13.22 -4.56 0.82
C TYR A 220 12.50 -5.23 2.00
N ALA A 221 11.95 -6.43 1.81
CA ALA A 221 11.38 -7.19 2.91
C ALA A 221 12.46 -7.63 3.94
N GLU A 222 13.66 -7.93 3.48
CA GLU A 222 14.78 -8.22 4.40
C GLU A 222 15.18 -6.99 5.22
N MET A 223 15.30 -5.81 4.60
CA MET A 223 15.53 -4.54 5.29
C MET A 223 14.50 -4.32 6.41
N VAL A 224 13.21 -4.52 6.11
CA VAL A 224 12.13 -4.37 7.10
C VAL A 224 12.26 -5.39 8.24
N ARG A 225 12.56 -6.65 7.93
CA ARG A 225 12.77 -7.69 8.96
C ARG A 225 13.97 -7.38 9.86
N LEU A 226 15.06 -6.87 9.30
CA LEU A 226 16.20 -6.41 10.07
C LEU A 226 15.84 -5.25 11.01
N CYS A 227 15.06 -4.26 10.53
CA CYS A 227 14.56 -3.19 11.37
C CYS A 227 13.71 -3.71 12.53
N LEU A 228 12.75 -4.60 12.26
CA LEU A 228 11.89 -5.22 13.28
C LEU A 228 12.65 -6.08 14.28
N ALA A 229 13.78 -6.63 13.89
CA ALA A 229 14.70 -7.36 14.76
C ALA A 229 15.67 -6.44 15.55
N GLY A 230 15.60 -5.12 15.39
CA GLY A 230 16.50 -4.15 16.02
C GLY A 230 17.90 -4.08 15.40
N LYS A 231 18.11 -4.72 14.24
CA LYS A 231 19.39 -4.77 13.51
C LYS A 231 19.52 -3.59 12.54
N PHE A 232 19.50 -2.38 13.11
CA PHE A 232 19.46 -1.15 12.30
C PHE A 232 20.76 -0.87 11.52
N THR A 233 21.91 -1.41 11.94
CA THR A 233 23.17 -1.25 11.21
C THR A 233 23.11 -1.99 9.87
N GLU A 234 22.69 -3.24 9.89
CA GLU A 234 22.54 -4.06 8.68
C GLU A 234 21.38 -3.55 7.80
N ALA A 235 20.28 -3.13 8.42
CA ALA A 235 19.13 -2.55 7.69
C ALA A 235 19.49 -1.28 6.93
N ARG A 236 20.38 -0.42 7.47
CA ARG A 236 20.82 0.81 6.81
C ARG A 236 21.59 0.56 5.53
N GLU A 237 22.36 -0.50 5.43
CA GLU A 237 23.07 -0.87 4.21
C GLU A 237 22.07 -1.08 3.07
N LEU A 238 21.03 -1.90 3.28
CA LEU A 238 19.98 -2.11 2.31
C LEU A 238 19.17 -0.83 2.05
N HIS A 239 18.84 -0.06 3.10
CA HIS A 239 18.08 1.18 2.95
C HIS A 239 18.79 2.15 2.00
N TYR A 240 20.08 2.38 2.15
CA TYR A 240 20.83 3.33 1.31
C TYR A 240 21.03 2.84 -0.13
N ILE A 241 21.10 1.53 -0.38
CA ILE A 241 21.10 0.96 -1.73
C ILE A 241 19.83 1.38 -2.50
N TYR A 242 18.67 1.38 -1.83
CA TYR A 242 17.39 1.66 -2.47
C TYR A 242 16.93 3.13 -2.41
N THR A 243 17.65 4.02 -1.73
CA THR A 243 17.24 5.42 -1.55
C THR A 243 16.99 6.15 -2.88
N ASP A 244 17.93 6.06 -3.83
CA ASP A 244 17.80 6.71 -5.13
C ASP A 244 16.75 6.04 -6.01
N ILE A 245 16.62 4.73 -5.91
CA ILE A 245 15.56 3.97 -6.58
C ILE A 245 14.20 4.43 -6.06
N ILE A 246 14.00 4.49 -4.75
CA ILE A 246 12.75 4.97 -4.14
C ILE A 246 12.43 6.39 -4.62
N ALA A 247 13.40 7.31 -4.62
CA ALA A 247 13.20 8.66 -5.12
C ALA A 247 12.73 8.67 -6.58
N SER A 248 13.32 7.85 -7.44
CA SER A 248 12.96 7.76 -8.86
C SER A 248 11.56 7.18 -9.11
N LEU A 249 11.06 6.30 -8.22
CA LEU A 249 9.71 5.75 -8.32
C LEU A 249 8.61 6.80 -8.24
N PHE A 250 8.89 7.91 -7.58
CA PHE A 250 7.91 8.97 -7.32
C PHE A 250 8.19 10.28 -8.08
N ALA A 251 9.33 10.39 -8.76
CA ALA A 251 9.78 11.62 -9.40
C ALA A 251 8.78 12.24 -10.39
N GLU A 252 8.08 11.41 -11.16
CA GLU A 252 7.02 11.83 -12.09
C GLU A 252 5.67 11.18 -11.74
N GLY A 253 5.50 10.78 -10.49
CA GLY A 253 4.28 10.16 -9.98
C GLY A 253 4.32 8.63 -9.92
N SER A 254 3.42 8.09 -9.12
CA SER A 254 3.25 6.65 -8.90
C SER A 254 1.82 6.25 -9.32
N PRO A 255 1.66 5.14 -10.10
CA PRO A 255 2.57 4.01 -10.26
C PRO A 255 3.53 4.07 -11.47
N SER A 256 3.68 5.22 -12.16
CA SER A 256 4.45 5.29 -13.42
C SER A 256 5.89 4.81 -13.25
N GLY A 257 6.59 5.26 -12.20
CA GLY A 257 7.96 4.85 -11.93
C GLY A 257 8.09 3.35 -11.68
N VAL A 258 7.27 2.78 -10.81
CA VAL A 258 7.38 1.35 -10.47
C VAL A 258 7.08 0.42 -11.64
N LYS A 259 6.12 0.77 -12.52
CA LYS A 259 5.88 -0.04 -13.73
C LYS A 259 7.02 0.08 -14.74
N ALA A 260 7.74 1.20 -14.79
CA ALA A 260 8.95 1.31 -15.61
C ALA A 260 10.01 0.30 -15.15
N TYR A 261 10.28 0.18 -13.84
CA TYR A 261 11.18 -0.87 -13.29
C TYR A 261 10.70 -2.28 -13.66
N LEU A 262 9.44 -2.59 -13.41
CA LEU A 262 8.87 -3.92 -13.71
C LEU A 262 8.92 -4.25 -15.20
N SER A 263 8.78 -3.25 -16.06
CA SER A 263 8.89 -3.40 -17.50
C SER A 263 10.32 -3.70 -17.95
N GLU A 264 11.33 -3.02 -17.41
CA GLU A 264 12.74 -3.32 -17.68
C GLU A 264 13.12 -4.72 -17.17
N MET A 265 12.52 -5.19 -16.08
CA MET A 265 12.66 -6.58 -15.57
C MET A 265 11.91 -7.62 -16.43
N GLY A 266 11.13 -7.20 -17.45
CA GLY A 266 10.34 -8.12 -18.28
C GLY A 266 9.15 -8.77 -17.56
N LEU A 267 8.71 -8.19 -16.43
CA LEU A 267 7.62 -8.74 -15.61
C LEU A 267 6.23 -8.26 -16.06
N CYS A 268 6.12 -7.04 -16.59
CA CYS A 268 4.90 -6.52 -17.20
C CYS A 268 5.21 -5.48 -18.27
N LYS A 269 4.21 -5.04 -19.02
CA LYS A 269 4.34 -3.92 -19.94
C LYS A 269 4.27 -2.58 -19.19
N ASN A 270 4.96 -1.55 -19.72
CA ASN A 270 4.89 -0.18 -19.24
C ASN A 270 3.62 0.51 -19.77
N THR A 271 2.45 -0.06 -19.45
CA THR A 271 1.14 0.37 -19.94
C THR A 271 0.23 0.78 -18.77
N PHE A 272 -0.53 1.84 -18.99
CA PHE A 272 -1.41 2.47 -17.99
C PHE A 272 -2.79 2.74 -18.59
N ARG A 273 -3.74 3.06 -17.73
CA ARG A 273 -5.01 3.69 -18.13
C ARG A 273 -4.97 5.18 -17.82
N LEU A 274 -5.43 6.01 -18.75
CA LEU A 274 -5.53 7.45 -18.52
C LEU A 274 -6.32 7.74 -17.24
N PRO A 275 -5.92 8.78 -16.47
CA PRO A 275 -4.93 9.81 -16.80
C PRO A 275 -3.47 9.45 -16.47
N VAL A 276 -3.19 8.25 -15.94
CA VAL A 276 -1.81 7.82 -15.66
C VAL A 276 -1.08 7.57 -16.99
N TRP A 277 0.20 7.99 -17.05
CA TRP A 277 1.02 7.92 -18.25
C TRP A 277 2.43 7.43 -17.92
N PRO A 278 3.14 6.79 -18.85
CA PRO A 278 4.54 6.40 -18.66
C PRO A 278 5.43 7.57 -18.26
N VAL A 279 6.48 7.31 -17.53
CA VAL A 279 7.51 8.30 -17.20
C VAL A 279 8.21 8.82 -18.47
N SER A 280 8.82 10.02 -18.38
CA SER A 280 9.61 10.59 -19.46
C SER A 280 10.75 9.66 -19.90
N ALA A 281 11.23 9.83 -21.13
CA ALA A 281 12.38 9.09 -21.62
C ALA A 281 13.65 9.34 -20.81
N GLU A 282 13.80 10.54 -20.26
CA GLU A 282 14.90 10.93 -19.38
C GLU A 282 14.87 10.14 -18.06
N LEU A 283 13.72 10.14 -17.37
CA LEU A 283 13.58 9.37 -16.13
C LEU A 283 13.70 7.86 -16.40
N HIS A 284 13.18 7.37 -17.52
CA HIS A 284 13.31 5.96 -17.89
C HIS A 284 14.77 5.56 -18.12
N ALA A 285 15.58 6.43 -18.78
CA ALA A 285 17.02 6.19 -18.92
C ALA A 285 17.72 6.17 -17.56
N ARG A 286 17.39 7.10 -16.65
CA ARG A 286 17.91 7.09 -15.29
C ARG A 286 17.55 5.83 -14.51
N ILE A 287 16.33 5.33 -14.65
CA ILE A 287 15.88 4.07 -14.04
C ILE A 287 16.80 2.91 -14.46
N ARG A 288 17.12 2.77 -15.76
CA ARG A 288 18.05 1.74 -16.24
C ARG A 288 19.44 1.83 -15.61
N GLU A 289 19.95 3.05 -15.41
CA GLU A 289 21.24 3.23 -14.74
C GLU A 289 21.17 2.85 -13.25
N LEU A 290 20.10 3.24 -12.56
CA LEU A 290 19.90 2.86 -11.16
C LEU A 290 19.75 1.35 -10.97
N MET A 291 19.12 0.63 -11.90
CA MET A 291 19.01 -0.83 -11.83
C MET A 291 20.36 -1.52 -11.83
N LYS A 292 21.36 -1.00 -12.55
CA LYS A 292 22.74 -1.56 -12.57
C LYS A 292 23.46 -1.44 -11.22
N THR A 293 22.99 -0.59 -10.31
CA THR A 293 23.61 -0.41 -8.99
C THR A 293 23.20 -1.47 -7.98
N VAL A 294 22.22 -2.31 -8.33
CA VAL A 294 21.64 -3.34 -7.43
C VAL A 294 21.70 -4.76 -8.05
N GLU A 295 22.32 -4.90 -9.22
CA GLU A 295 22.70 -6.19 -9.82
C GLU A 295 24.05 -6.65 -9.21
#